data_5032ba31dfbc58d253b02ef5a2b5b418
#
_entry.id   5032ba31dfbc58d253b02ef5a2b5b418
#
_cell.length_a   1.000
_cell.length_b   1.000
_cell.length_c   1.000
_cell.angle_alpha   90.00
_cell.angle_beta   90.00
_cell.angle_gamma   90.00
#
_symmetry.space_group_name_H-M   'P 1'
#
loop_
_entity.id
_entity.type
_entity.pdbx_description
1 polymer ?
#
loop_
_entity_poly.entity_id
_entity_poly.type
_entity_poly.pdbx_seq_one_letter_code
_entity_poly.pdbx_strand_id
1 'polypeptide(L)'
;AGSPLSDNIPGLVMDLLSSIVSGEIDADRADYMLRDGFHSSVTIGGFNLDHLLSNLRFGWDVSEPWLGLAITQKGLGALEDFVYSRHQMYRKVYAHKTALGFDWLLREAINEVLDDPENFEWVDTCLSDMAYFAELTDNFFWEAFRKVARKHPKSFSFCIVNRVKLNHLDTREDLSARGIERHSVWLAAELALNPSQVVTCSMRARFSNIQDNFNGIKVLVREPIHRTRSLKKITDVSAFFSKFSDGTITHFYTRPDVTTGNQGSLTE
;
A
#
# COMPACT_ATOMS: atom_id res chain seq x y z
N ALA A 1 -17.45 8.14 42.84
CA ALA A 1 -16.39 8.40 41.87
C ALA A 1 -16.77 7.68 40.58
N GLY A 2 -17.18 8.42 39.54
CA GLY A 2 -17.51 7.86 38.23
C GLY A 2 -16.24 7.23 37.61
N SER A 3 -16.41 6.09 36.98
CA SER A 3 -15.32 5.45 36.22
C SER A 3 -14.90 6.40 35.10
N PRO A 4 -13.59 6.62 34.83
CA PRO A 4 -13.14 7.45 33.73
C PRO A 4 -13.61 6.96 32.35
N LEU A 5 -14.19 5.77 32.25
CA LEU A 5 -14.82 5.20 31.07
C LEU A 5 -16.23 5.79 30.77
N SER A 6 -16.99 6.23 31.81
CA SER A 6 -18.38 6.66 31.61
C SER A 6 -18.52 7.89 30.75
N ASP A 7 -17.51 8.75 30.75
CA ASP A 7 -17.60 10.07 30.13
C ASP A 7 -17.16 10.06 28.65
N ASN A 8 -16.51 8.99 28.17
CA ASN A 8 -16.00 8.88 26.79
C ASN A 8 -16.48 7.63 26.02
N ILE A 9 -17.54 6.96 26.49
CA ILE A 9 -18.12 5.79 25.78
C ILE A 9 -18.45 6.09 24.30
N PRO A 10 -19.06 7.26 23.96
CA PRO A 10 -19.33 7.58 22.56
C PRO A 10 -18.07 7.64 21.69
N GLY A 11 -16.98 8.20 22.20
CA GLY A 11 -15.70 8.25 21.49
C GLY A 11 -15.12 6.86 21.25
N LEU A 12 -15.10 6.01 22.29
CA LEU A 12 -14.59 4.63 22.17
C LEU A 12 -15.42 3.78 21.19
N VAL A 13 -16.73 3.98 21.13
CA VAL A 13 -17.61 3.30 20.16
C VAL A 13 -17.30 3.77 18.74
N MET A 14 -17.10 5.07 18.55
CA MET A 14 -16.70 5.60 17.24
C MET A 14 -15.34 5.08 16.80
N ASP A 15 -14.36 4.97 17.68
CA ASP A 15 -13.06 4.38 17.40
C ASP A 15 -13.18 2.90 16.99
N LEU A 16 -14.03 2.15 17.70
CA LEU A 16 -14.32 0.75 17.35
C LEU A 16 -14.97 0.64 15.96
N LEU A 17 -16.01 1.45 15.67
CA LEU A 17 -16.65 1.44 14.36
C LEU A 17 -15.69 1.87 13.25
N SER A 18 -14.87 2.88 13.50
CA SER A 18 -13.83 3.32 12.59
C SER A 18 -12.83 2.19 12.31
N SER A 19 -12.49 1.37 13.31
CA SER A 19 -11.56 0.24 13.14
C SER A 19 -12.12 -0.87 12.26
N ILE A 20 -13.44 -1.03 12.15
CA ILE A 20 -14.09 -1.99 11.24
C ILE A 20 -14.03 -1.51 9.79
N VAL A 21 -14.07 -0.18 9.58
CA VAL A 21 -14.05 0.44 8.24
C VAL A 21 -12.62 0.72 7.76
N SER A 22 -11.72 1.11 8.65
CA SER A 22 -10.36 1.57 8.31
C SER A 22 -9.29 1.01 9.26
N GLY A 23 -9.53 -0.14 9.90
CA GLY A 23 -8.63 -0.78 10.84
C GLY A 23 -7.62 -1.72 10.19
N GLU A 24 -6.91 -2.50 11.01
CA GLU A 24 -5.97 -3.52 10.51
C GLU A 24 -6.67 -4.73 9.89
N ILE A 25 -7.81 -5.12 10.46
CA ILE A 25 -8.72 -6.13 9.90
C ILE A 25 -10.02 -5.40 9.58
N ASP A 26 -10.03 -4.63 8.52
CA ASP A 26 -11.24 -3.99 8.03
C ASP A 26 -11.90 -4.83 6.93
N ALA A 27 -13.17 -4.51 6.68
CA ALA A 27 -13.97 -5.22 5.70
C ALA A 27 -13.42 -5.06 4.27
N ASP A 28 -12.89 -3.88 3.94
CA ASP A 28 -12.32 -3.59 2.63
C ASP A 28 -11.07 -4.43 2.36
N ARG A 29 -10.15 -4.48 3.33
CA ARG A 29 -8.94 -5.32 3.23
C ARG A 29 -9.26 -6.80 3.11
N ALA A 30 -10.22 -7.29 3.90
CA ALA A 30 -10.64 -8.68 3.82
C ALA A 30 -11.21 -9.02 2.45
N ASP A 31 -11.99 -8.11 1.85
CA ASP A 31 -12.60 -8.29 0.53
C ASP A 31 -11.55 -8.20 -0.58
N TYR A 32 -10.78 -7.07 -0.68
CA TYR A 32 -9.88 -6.91 -1.82
C TYR A 32 -8.76 -7.94 -1.84
N MET A 33 -8.27 -8.39 -0.69
CA MET A 33 -7.21 -9.42 -0.66
C MET A 33 -7.65 -10.73 -1.27
N LEU A 34 -8.88 -11.15 -1.02
CA LEU A 34 -9.44 -12.35 -1.65
C LEU A 34 -9.72 -12.14 -3.14
N ARG A 35 -10.30 -11.00 -3.49
CA ARG A 35 -10.66 -10.64 -4.85
C ARG A 35 -9.42 -10.44 -5.73
N ASP A 36 -8.48 -9.64 -5.28
CA ASP A 36 -7.26 -9.35 -6.03
C ASP A 36 -6.38 -10.60 -6.13
N GLY A 37 -6.31 -11.42 -5.07
CA GLY A 37 -5.63 -12.72 -5.10
C GLY A 37 -6.20 -13.63 -6.18
N PHE A 38 -7.52 -13.71 -6.29
CA PHE A 38 -8.19 -14.49 -7.32
C PHE A 38 -7.92 -13.95 -8.74
N HIS A 39 -8.07 -12.64 -8.94
CA HIS A 39 -7.94 -12.03 -10.28
C HIS A 39 -6.50 -11.86 -10.75
N SER A 40 -5.53 -11.71 -9.85
CA SER A 40 -4.12 -11.61 -10.22
C SER A 40 -3.46 -12.95 -10.55
N SER A 41 -4.17 -14.07 -10.31
CA SER A 41 -3.65 -15.44 -10.48
C SER A 41 -2.34 -15.70 -9.69
N VAL A 42 -2.06 -14.88 -8.70
CA VAL A 42 -0.91 -15.07 -7.81
C VAL A 42 -1.35 -16.00 -6.69
N THR A 43 -0.70 -17.14 -6.59
CA THR A 43 -0.91 -18.06 -5.47
C THR A 43 -0.31 -17.41 -4.21
N ILE A 44 -1.11 -16.61 -3.53
CA ILE A 44 -0.78 -16.05 -2.23
C ILE A 44 -1.34 -17.03 -1.22
N GLY A 45 -0.55 -17.30 -0.16
CA GLY A 45 -1.00 -18.16 0.91
C GLY A 45 -2.40 -17.73 1.35
N GLY A 46 -3.39 -18.59 1.13
CA GLY A 46 -4.76 -18.28 1.45
C GLY A 46 -4.92 -18.15 2.95
N PHE A 47 -5.62 -17.13 3.41
CA PHE A 47 -6.10 -17.06 4.79
C PHE A 47 -7.55 -17.52 4.86
N ASN A 48 -7.92 -18.11 5.98
CA ASN A 48 -9.29 -18.54 6.22
C ASN A 48 -10.09 -17.41 6.86
N LEU A 49 -10.85 -16.66 6.04
CA LEU A 49 -11.67 -15.54 6.50
C LEU A 49 -12.72 -15.98 7.53
N ASP A 50 -13.41 -17.09 7.31
CA ASP A 50 -14.46 -17.57 8.22
C ASP A 50 -13.87 -17.91 9.60
N HIS A 51 -12.68 -18.55 9.62
CA HIS A 51 -11.98 -18.84 10.86
C HIS A 51 -11.49 -17.58 11.56
N LEU A 52 -10.98 -16.59 10.81
CA LEU A 52 -10.59 -15.28 11.32
C LEU A 52 -11.80 -14.58 11.98
N LEU A 53 -12.90 -14.41 11.24
CA LEU A 53 -14.11 -13.74 11.69
C LEU A 53 -14.75 -14.45 12.90
N SER A 54 -14.81 -15.79 12.89
CA SER A 54 -15.37 -16.57 14.00
C SER A 54 -14.58 -16.43 15.30
N ASN A 55 -13.33 -15.97 15.23
CA ASN A 55 -12.45 -15.76 16.37
C ASN A 55 -12.28 -14.28 16.76
N LEU A 56 -12.84 -13.33 16.01
CA LEU A 56 -12.90 -11.93 16.42
C LEU A 56 -13.88 -11.74 17.57
N ARG A 57 -13.54 -10.85 18.48
CA ARG A 57 -14.37 -10.46 19.64
C ARG A 57 -14.22 -8.96 19.86
N PHE A 58 -15.21 -8.37 20.48
CA PHE A 58 -15.06 -7.06 21.09
C PHE A 58 -14.33 -7.23 22.43
N GLY A 59 -13.29 -6.45 22.61
CA GLY A 59 -12.52 -6.40 23.82
C GLY A 59 -12.70 -5.06 24.53
N TRP A 60 -12.71 -5.10 25.84
CA TRP A 60 -12.78 -3.95 26.72
C TRP A 60 -11.75 -4.13 27.83
N ASP A 61 -10.99 -3.11 28.09
CA ASP A 61 -10.01 -3.08 29.17
C ASP A 61 -10.36 -1.91 30.11
N VAL A 62 -10.54 -2.21 31.40
CA VAL A 62 -10.89 -1.22 32.42
C VAL A 62 -9.67 -0.54 33.01
N SER A 63 -8.53 -1.22 32.97
CA SER A 63 -7.26 -0.71 33.51
C SER A 63 -6.60 0.32 32.56
N GLU A 64 -6.78 0.11 31.27
CA GLU A 64 -6.47 1.07 30.22
C GLU A 64 -7.77 1.34 29.47
N PRO A 65 -8.27 2.61 29.36
CA PRO A 65 -9.52 2.91 28.65
C PRO A 65 -9.41 2.48 27.20
N TRP A 66 -9.77 1.24 26.90
CA TRP A 66 -9.66 0.65 25.56
C TRP A 66 -10.93 -0.17 25.26
N LEU A 67 -11.51 0.11 24.11
CA LEU A 67 -12.57 -0.68 23.49
C LEU A 67 -12.16 -0.91 22.03
N GLY A 68 -12.02 -2.16 21.60
CA GLY A 68 -11.56 -2.46 20.26
C GLY A 68 -11.80 -3.90 19.85
N LEU A 69 -11.28 -4.26 18.69
CA LEU A 69 -11.28 -5.64 18.22
C LEU A 69 -10.21 -6.45 18.96
N ALA A 70 -10.60 -7.63 19.42
CA ALA A 70 -9.70 -8.62 19.99
C ALA A 70 -9.80 -9.92 19.21
N ILE A 71 -8.70 -10.65 19.12
CA ILE A 71 -8.66 -12.00 18.56
C ILE A 71 -8.51 -13.03 19.66
N THR A 72 -9.22 -14.15 19.59
CA THR A 72 -8.97 -15.24 20.52
C THR A 72 -7.61 -15.89 20.24
N GLN A 73 -7.01 -16.52 21.24
CA GLN A 73 -5.74 -17.25 21.08
C GLN A 73 -5.83 -18.33 19.98
N LYS A 74 -7.02 -18.92 19.77
CA LYS A 74 -7.25 -19.90 18.69
C LYS A 74 -7.23 -19.27 17.29
N GLY A 75 -7.65 -18.02 17.18
CA GLY A 75 -7.67 -17.29 15.91
C GLY A 75 -6.36 -16.60 15.55
N LEU A 76 -5.36 -16.63 16.45
CA LEU A 76 -4.10 -15.93 16.25
C LEU A 76 -3.40 -16.35 14.95
N GLY A 77 -3.32 -17.65 14.67
CA GLY A 77 -2.73 -18.15 13.42
C GLY A 77 -3.46 -17.64 12.17
N ALA A 78 -4.80 -17.56 12.18
CA ALA A 78 -5.55 -17.01 11.05
C ALA A 78 -5.28 -15.50 10.85
N LEU A 79 -5.01 -14.76 11.92
CA LEU A 79 -4.60 -13.36 11.84
C LEU A 79 -3.18 -13.23 11.28
N GLU A 80 -2.27 -14.08 11.71
CA GLU A 80 -0.90 -14.13 11.17
C GLU A 80 -0.92 -14.42 9.66
N ASP A 81 -1.71 -15.40 9.22
CA ASP A 81 -1.90 -15.73 7.81
C ASP A 81 -2.50 -14.58 7.02
N PHE A 82 -3.48 -13.87 7.58
CA PHE A 82 -4.10 -12.69 6.95
C PHE A 82 -3.05 -11.58 6.72
N VAL A 83 -2.29 -11.22 7.76
CA VAL A 83 -1.29 -10.16 7.67
C VAL A 83 -0.13 -10.57 6.75
N TYR A 84 0.29 -11.84 6.79
CA TYR A 84 1.30 -12.37 5.88
C TYR A 84 0.83 -12.35 4.43
N SER A 85 -0.40 -12.76 4.16
CA SER A 85 -1.00 -12.73 2.83
C SER A 85 -1.04 -11.30 2.28
N ARG A 86 -1.42 -10.32 3.12
CA ARG A 86 -1.38 -8.89 2.76
C ARG A 86 0.03 -8.44 2.39
N HIS A 87 1.03 -8.79 3.20
CA HIS A 87 2.42 -8.47 2.90
C HIS A 87 2.88 -9.05 1.55
N GLN A 88 2.50 -10.30 1.26
CA GLN A 88 2.80 -10.95 -0.02
C GLN A 88 2.09 -10.25 -1.20
N MET A 89 0.83 -9.79 -1.02
CA MET A 89 0.12 -9.00 -2.03
C MET A 89 0.86 -7.70 -2.35
N TYR A 90 1.31 -6.99 -1.32
CA TYR A 90 2.11 -5.77 -1.53
C TYR A 90 3.37 -6.05 -2.33
N ARG A 91 4.08 -7.12 -2.01
CA ARG A 91 5.35 -7.44 -2.70
C ARG A 91 5.16 -7.94 -4.13
N LYS A 92 4.17 -8.80 -4.37
CA LYS A 92 4.04 -9.52 -5.64
C LYS A 92 3.10 -8.85 -6.63
N VAL A 93 2.11 -8.11 -6.15
CA VAL A 93 1.07 -7.49 -6.99
C VAL A 93 1.24 -5.98 -7.01
N TYR A 94 1.12 -5.31 -5.86
CA TYR A 94 1.09 -3.85 -5.83
C TYR A 94 2.48 -3.22 -6.06
N ALA A 95 3.54 -3.80 -5.48
CA ALA A 95 4.92 -3.37 -5.74
C ALA A 95 5.56 -4.04 -6.96
N HIS A 96 4.75 -4.64 -7.85
CA HIS A 96 5.29 -5.24 -9.06
C HIS A 96 5.90 -4.16 -9.97
N LYS A 97 7.10 -4.44 -10.52
CA LYS A 97 7.86 -3.49 -11.34
C LYS A 97 7.05 -2.83 -12.46
N THR A 98 6.14 -3.55 -13.09
CA THR A 98 5.31 -2.99 -14.16
C THR A 98 4.26 -2.03 -13.60
N ALA A 99 3.61 -2.35 -12.48
CA ALA A 99 2.61 -1.51 -11.85
C ALA A 99 3.23 -0.18 -11.39
N LEU A 100 4.31 -0.23 -10.62
CA LEU A 100 4.99 0.98 -10.15
C LEU A 100 5.57 1.83 -11.28
N GLY A 101 6.03 1.20 -12.37
CA GLY A 101 6.48 1.92 -13.56
C GLY A 101 5.34 2.67 -14.23
N PHE A 102 4.13 2.08 -14.33
CA PHE A 102 2.96 2.74 -14.86
C PHE A 102 2.40 3.82 -13.93
N ASP A 103 2.45 3.64 -12.61
CA ASP A 103 2.06 4.67 -11.65
C ASP A 103 2.94 5.92 -11.79
N TRP A 104 4.24 5.73 -11.99
CA TRP A 104 5.14 6.84 -12.26
C TRP A 104 4.82 7.52 -13.61
N LEU A 105 4.64 6.73 -14.68
CA LEU A 105 4.28 7.27 -16.00
C LEU A 105 2.95 8.03 -15.97
N LEU A 106 1.96 7.53 -15.22
CA LEU A 106 0.67 8.20 -15.06
C LEU A 106 0.82 9.56 -14.38
N ARG A 107 1.64 9.64 -13.33
CA ARG A 107 1.92 10.91 -12.63
C ARG A 107 2.55 11.92 -13.58
N GLU A 108 3.56 11.50 -14.35
CA GLU A 108 4.22 12.38 -15.30
C GLU A 108 3.28 12.79 -16.45
N ALA A 109 2.41 11.89 -16.93
CA ALA A 109 1.41 12.21 -17.94
C ALA A 109 0.35 13.20 -17.44
N ILE A 110 -0.03 13.11 -16.16
CA ILE A 110 -0.91 14.10 -15.52
C ILE A 110 -0.21 15.46 -15.47
N ASN A 111 1.06 15.51 -15.06
CA ASN A 111 1.84 16.74 -15.04
C ASN A 111 1.93 17.35 -16.45
N GLU A 112 2.20 16.55 -17.50
CA GLU A 112 2.18 17.04 -18.89
C GLU A 112 0.84 17.68 -19.29
N VAL A 113 -0.28 17.13 -18.82
CA VAL A 113 -1.63 17.68 -19.11
C VAL A 113 -1.86 18.97 -18.33
N LEU A 114 -1.39 19.05 -17.08
CA LEU A 114 -1.52 20.22 -16.21
C LEU A 114 -0.53 21.34 -16.53
N ASP A 115 0.51 21.09 -17.35
CA ASP A 115 1.38 22.14 -17.91
C ASP A 115 0.61 23.06 -18.88
N ASP A 116 -0.54 22.62 -19.42
CA ASP A 116 -1.46 23.47 -20.19
C ASP A 116 -2.32 24.28 -19.20
N PRO A 117 -2.26 25.64 -19.25
CA PRO A 117 -2.98 26.51 -18.33
C PRO A 117 -4.51 26.30 -18.34
N GLU A 118 -5.12 25.98 -19.46
CA GLU A 118 -6.58 25.75 -19.57
C GLU A 118 -6.97 24.46 -18.80
N ASN A 119 -6.18 23.41 -18.95
CA ASN A 119 -6.40 22.17 -18.23
C ASN A 119 -6.18 22.35 -16.73
N PHE A 120 -5.13 23.09 -16.34
CA PHE A 120 -4.85 23.39 -14.93
C PHE A 120 -5.99 24.15 -14.28
N GLU A 121 -6.45 25.26 -14.92
CA GLU A 121 -7.54 26.09 -14.38
C GLU A 121 -8.83 25.30 -14.23
N TRP A 122 -9.14 24.44 -15.19
CA TRP A 122 -10.30 23.55 -15.11
C TRP A 122 -10.23 22.59 -13.94
N VAL A 123 -9.10 21.89 -13.78
CA VAL A 123 -8.90 20.94 -12.67
C VAL A 123 -8.93 21.65 -11.31
N ASP A 124 -8.29 22.83 -11.21
CA ASP A 124 -8.29 23.64 -9.98
C ASP A 124 -9.71 24.09 -9.61
N THR A 125 -10.50 24.51 -10.60
CA THR A 125 -11.92 24.86 -10.40
C THR A 125 -12.71 23.66 -9.90
N CYS A 126 -12.55 22.49 -10.51
CA CYS A 126 -13.25 21.28 -10.09
C CYS A 126 -12.86 20.82 -8.65
N LEU A 127 -11.62 21.02 -8.26
CA LEU A 127 -11.17 20.67 -6.90
C LEU A 127 -11.55 21.70 -5.85
N SER A 128 -11.78 22.95 -6.25
CA SER A 128 -12.11 24.06 -5.36
C SER A 128 -13.61 24.27 -5.15
N ASP A 129 -14.45 23.87 -6.11
CA ASP A 129 -15.90 24.06 -6.08
C ASP A 129 -16.64 22.72 -6.17
N MET A 130 -17.40 22.39 -5.12
CA MET A 130 -18.21 21.17 -5.04
C MET A 130 -19.23 21.02 -6.17
N ALA A 131 -19.67 22.12 -6.78
CA ALA A 131 -20.59 22.08 -7.90
C ALA A 131 -19.99 21.44 -9.15
N TYR A 132 -18.68 21.63 -9.35
CA TYR A 132 -17.93 21.08 -10.48
C TYR A 132 -17.16 19.81 -10.16
N PHE A 133 -17.03 19.45 -8.87
CA PHE A 133 -16.25 18.28 -8.44
C PHE A 133 -16.68 16.98 -9.13
N ALA A 134 -17.97 16.77 -9.31
CA ALA A 134 -18.52 15.58 -9.97
C ALA A 134 -18.26 15.53 -11.48
N GLU A 135 -17.86 16.65 -12.11
CA GLU A 135 -17.52 16.71 -13.53
C GLU A 135 -16.08 16.28 -13.83
N LEU A 136 -15.19 16.31 -12.81
CA LEU A 136 -13.82 15.84 -12.95
C LEU A 136 -13.81 14.31 -12.89
N THR A 137 -13.80 13.69 -14.05
CA THR A 137 -13.77 12.24 -14.20
C THR A 137 -12.48 11.77 -14.89
N ASP A 138 -12.17 10.48 -14.78
CA ASP A 138 -11.04 9.88 -15.50
C ASP A 138 -11.06 10.16 -17.00
N ASN A 139 -12.25 10.32 -17.60
CA ASN A 139 -12.41 10.59 -19.03
C ASN A 139 -11.74 11.89 -19.46
N PHE A 140 -11.75 12.93 -18.61
CA PHE A 140 -11.03 14.17 -18.87
C PHE A 140 -9.54 13.91 -19.14
N PHE A 141 -8.88 13.18 -18.24
CA PHE A 141 -7.47 12.86 -18.39
C PHE A 141 -7.21 11.95 -19.60
N TRP A 142 -8.06 10.94 -19.83
CA TRP A 142 -7.91 10.06 -20.99
C TRP A 142 -8.00 10.81 -22.32
N GLU A 143 -8.90 11.78 -22.46
CA GLU A 143 -8.99 12.61 -23.66
C GLU A 143 -7.78 13.53 -23.80
N ALA A 144 -7.34 14.16 -22.72
CA ALA A 144 -6.15 14.99 -22.71
C ALA A 144 -4.89 14.17 -23.08
N PHE A 145 -4.69 12.98 -22.50
CA PHE A 145 -3.58 12.08 -22.86
C PHE A 145 -3.60 11.73 -24.35
N ARG A 146 -4.76 11.41 -24.92
CA ARG A 146 -4.88 11.11 -26.35
C ARG A 146 -4.52 12.32 -27.22
N LYS A 147 -4.90 13.54 -26.82
CA LYS A 147 -4.53 14.77 -27.53
C LYS A 147 -3.01 14.99 -27.52
N VAL A 148 -2.37 14.88 -26.35
CA VAL A 148 -0.91 15.02 -26.19
C VAL A 148 -0.18 13.92 -26.95
N ALA A 149 -0.58 12.65 -26.79
CA ALA A 149 0.05 11.51 -27.45
C ALA A 149 0.07 11.60 -28.99
N ARG A 150 -0.99 12.14 -29.60
CA ARG A 150 -1.06 12.35 -31.06
C ARG A 150 -0.06 13.40 -31.56
N LYS A 151 0.21 14.43 -30.74
CA LYS A 151 1.13 15.51 -31.09
C LYS A 151 2.58 15.16 -30.77
N HIS A 152 2.79 14.38 -29.68
CA HIS A 152 4.09 14.11 -29.10
C HIS A 152 4.32 12.60 -28.86
N PRO A 153 4.84 11.85 -29.86
CA PRO A 153 5.04 10.38 -29.77
C PRO A 153 6.06 9.94 -28.71
N LYS A 154 6.78 10.88 -28.09
CA LYS A 154 7.75 10.60 -26.99
C LYS A 154 7.26 11.09 -25.64
N SER A 155 6.01 11.56 -25.53
CA SER A 155 5.42 12.05 -24.30
C SER A 155 5.11 10.91 -23.30
N PHE A 156 4.93 11.25 -22.04
CA PHE A 156 4.45 10.30 -21.04
C PHE A 156 3.01 9.88 -21.32
N SER A 157 2.19 10.81 -21.79
CA SER A 157 0.83 10.56 -22.28
C SER A 157 0.82 9.51 -23.42
N PHE A 158 1.79 9.54 -24.34
CA PHE A 158 1.93 8.50 -25.36
C PHE A 158 2.22 7.14 -24.74
N CYS A 159 3.10 7.07 -23.75
CA CYS A 159 3.41 5.82 -23.05
C CYS A 159 2.17 5.24 -22.37
N ILE A 160 1.35 6.06 -21.71
CA ILE A 160 0.10 5.62 -21.06
C ILE A 160 -0.91 5.13 -22.09
N VAL A 161 -1.20 5.91 -23.12
CA VAL A 161 -2.24 5.57 -24.15
C VAL A 161 -1.87 4.30 -24.91
N ASN A 162 -0.58 4.11 -25.23
CA ASN A 162 -0.10 2.97 -26.01
C ASN A 162 0.47 1.83 -25.16
N ARG A 163 0.36 1.91 -23.82
CA ARG A 163 0.87 0.91 -22.88
C ARG A 163 2.36 0.62 -23.04
N VAL A 164 3.14 1.65 -23.36
CA VAL A 164 4.60 1.56 -23.46
C VAL A 164 5.18 1.67 -22.06
N LYS A 165 5.77 0.60 -21.56
CA LYS A 165 6.33 0.53 -20.19
C LYS A 165 7.75 1.09 -20.15
N LEU A 166 8.18 1.54 -18.97
CA LEU A 166 9.57 1.85 -18.68
C LEU A 166 10.47 0.60 -18.82
N ASN A 167 11.72 0.79 -19.21
CA ASN A 167 12.72 -0.27 -19.19
C ASN A 167 13.19 -0.46 -17.74
N HIS A 168 12.92 -1.62 -17.18
CA HIS A 168 13.35 -1.97 -15.83
C HIS A 168 14.86 -2.28 -15.81
N LEU A 169 15.59 -1.65 -14.90
CA LEU A 169 17.04 -1.80 -14.76
C LEU A 169 17.41 -2.72 -13.60
N ASP A 170 16.86 -2.45 -12.40
CA ASP A 170 17.20 -3.22 -11.19
C ASP A 170 16.10 -3.09 -10.12
N THR A 171 16.16 -3.98 -9.13
CA THR A 171 15.29 -3.96 -7.94
C THR A 171 16.15 -4.13 -6.69
N ARG A 172 15.92 -3.29 -5.69
CA ARG A 172 16.57 -3.37 -4.39
C ARG A 172 15.55 -3.29 -3.26
N GLU A 173 15.84 -3.97 -2.16
CA GLU A 173 15.02 -3.94 -0.96
C GLU A 173 15.73 -3.16 0.14
N ASP A 174 14.95 -2.46 0.96
CA ASP A 174 15.36 -1.79 2.21
C ASP A 174 16.52 -0.78 2.05
N LEU A 175 16.56 -0.10 0.91
CA LEU A 175 17.52 0.97 0.72
C LEU A 175 17.10 2.24 1.47
N SER A 176 18.06 2.86 2.17
CA SER A 176 17.90 4.24 2.66
C SER A 176 17.84 5.24 1.51
N ALA A 177 17.33 6.45 1.74
CA ALA A 177 17.30 7.51 0.72
C ALA A 177 18.69 7.75 0.07
N ARG A 178 19.77 7.80 0.89
CA ARG A 178 21.14 7.88 0.38
C ARG A 178 21.59 6.63 -0.37
N GLY A 179 21.06 5.46 0.00
CA GLY A 179 21.31 4.20 -0.71
C GLY A 179 20.70 4.21 -2.10
N ILE A 180 19.48 4.71 -2.23
CA ILE A 180 18.77 4.85 -3.51
C ILE A 180 19.55 5.80 -4.44
N GLU A 181 19.94 6.98 -3.94
CA GLU A 181 20.70 7.97 -4.71
C GLU A 181 22.03 7.39 -5.19
N ARG A 182 22.83 6.77 -4.31
CA ARG A 182 24.10 6.14 -4.69
C ARG A 182 23.92 5.03 -5.72
N HIS A 183 22.89 4.22 -5.57
CA HIS A 183 22.62 3.14 -6.51
C HIS A 183 22.14 3.66 -7.88
N SER A 184 21.36 4.74 -7.92
CA SER A 184 20.99 5.42 -9.17
C SER A 184 22.20 5.96 -9.93
N VAL A 185 23.13 6.61 -9.22
CA VAL A 185 24.36 7.13 -9.82
C VAL A 185 25.24 5.99 -10.31
N TRP A 186 25.36 4.90 -9.56
CA TRP A 186 26.11 3.73 -9.97
C TRP A 186 25.52 3.08 -11.24
N LEU A 187 24.19 2.88 -11.29
CA LEU A 187 23.50 2.35 -12.47
C LEU A 187 23.68 3.25 -13.69
N ALA A 188 23.60 4.55 -13.50
CA ALA A 188 23.81 5.50 -14.59
C ALA A 188 25.23 5.38 -15.17
N ALA A 189 26.25 5.29 -14.30
CA ALA A 189 27.63 5.13 -14.75
C ALA A 189 27.86 3.80 -15.47
N GLU A 190 27.34 2.69 -14.94
CA GLU A 190 27.48 1.34 -15.49
C GLU A 190 26.82 1.22 -16.88
N LEU A 191 25.70 1.89 -17.08
CA LEU A 191 24.90 1.83 -18.29
C LEU A 191 25.19 2.98 -19.27
N ALA A 192 26.17 3.83 -18.99
CA ALA A 192 26.53 5.04 -19.76
C ALA A 192 25.31 6.00 -19.93
N LEU A 193 24.53 6.18 -18.87
CA LEU A 193 23.39 7.07 -18.79
C LEU A 193 23.73 8.32 -17.99
N ASN A 194 22.96 9.39 -18.19
CA ASN A 194 22.94 10.49 -17.23
C ASN A 194 22.15 10.06 -15.96
N PRO A 195 22.57 10.47 -14.76
CA PRO A 195 21.82 10.17 -13.54
C PRO A 195 20.34 10.60 -13.58
N SER A 196 20.02 11.69 -14.29
CA SER A 196 18.64 12.17 -14.50
C SER A 196 17.77 11.25 -15.38
N GLN A 197 18.39 10.31 -16.10
CA GLN A 197 17.69 9.32 -16.93
C GLN A 197 17.30 8.07 -16.15
N VAL A 198 17.81 7.92 -14.91
CA VAL A 198 17.44 6.83 -14.03
C VAL A 198 16.25 7.25 -13.18
N VAL A 199 15.12 6.62 -13.43
CA VAL A 199 13.86 6.82 -12.69
C VAL A 199 13.82 5.83 -11.54
N THR A 200 13.42 6.28 -10.36
CA THR A 200 13.27 5.45 -9.17
C THR A 200 11.84 5.45 -8.67
N CYS A 201 11.29 4.27 -8.41
CA CYS A 201 9.98 4.10 -7.82
C CYS A 201 10.10 3.22 -6.59
N SER A 202 9.67 3.72 -5.43
CA SER A 202 9.70 2.98 -4.19
C SER A 202 8.32 2.79 -3.62
N MET A 203 8.04 1.60 -3.10
CA MET A 203 6.83 1.30 -2.35
C MET A 203 7.19 0.66 -1.02
N ARG A 204 6.63 1.19 0.07
CA ARG A 204 6.72 0.57 1.38
C ARG A 204 5.74 -0.61 1.43
N ALA A 205 6.28 -1.82 1.46
CA ALA A 205 5.52 -3.02 1.74
C ALA A 205 5.19 -3.04 3.24
N ARG A 206 4.12 -2.34 3.62
CA ARG A 206 3.67 -2.30 4.99
C ARG A 206 3.26 -3.69 5.42
N PHE A 207 3.92 -4.16 6.47
CA PHE A 207 3.56 -5.43 7.08
C PHE A 207 2.27 -5.27 7.89
N SER A 208 2.28 -4.32 8.82
CA SER A 208 1.09 -3.92 9.56
C SER A 208 1.32 -2.58 10.27
N ASN A 209 0.26 -1.81 10.54
CA ASN A 209 0.33 -0.65 11.42
C ASN A 209 0.36 -1.03 12.91
N ILE A 210 0.38 -2.32 13.22
CA ILE A 210 0.35 -2.84 14.60
C ILE A 210 1.56 -2.36 15.40
N GLN A 211 2.69 -2.04 14.74
CA GLN A 211 3.88 -1.56 15.45
C GLN A 211 3.83 -0.08 15.82
N ASP A 212 3.09 0.74 15.08
CA ASP A 212 3.12 2.19 15.25
C ASP A 212 1.98 2.76 16.12
N ASN A 213 0.84 2.05 16.27
CA ASN A 213 -0.32 2.52 17.03
C ASN A 213 -1.05 1.36 17.72
N PHE A 214 -0.66 1.09 18.95
CA PHE A 214 -1.14 0.00 19.79
C PHE A 214 -2.56 0.12 20.36
N ASN A 215 -3.38 1.00 19.85
CA ASN A 215 -4.82 0.89 20.02
C ASN A 215 -5.43 -0.22 19.13
N GLY A 216 -4.57 -1.00 18.48
CA GLY A 216 -4.90 -2.09 17.59
C GLY A 216 -5.49 -3.30 18.29
N ILE A 217 -5.47 -4.40 17.57
CA ILE A 217 -6.06 -5.68 17.99
C ILE A 217 -5.31 -6.25 19.20
N LYS A 218 -6.02 -6.54 20.30
CA LYS A 218 -5.48 -7.28 21.44
C LYS A 218 -5.83 -8.77 21.31
N VAL A 219 -5.06 -9.61 22.00
CA VAL A 219 -5.29 -11.06 22.03
C VAL A 219 -6.01 -11.41 23.32
N LEU A 220 -7.15 -12.09 23.22
CA LEU A 220 -7.91 -12.62 24.34
C LEU A 220 -7.31 -13.97 24.75
N VAL A 221 -6.52 -13.96 25.81
CA VAL A 221 -5.83 -15.14 26.35
C VAL A 221 -6.61 -15.71 27.51
N ARG A 222 -6.71 -17.03 27.57
CA ARG A 222 -7.26 -17.75 28.73
C ARG A 222 -6.14 -18.11 29.70
N GLU A 223 -6.20 -17.57 30.91
CA GLU A 223 -5.24 -17.90 31.95
C GLU A 223 -5.48 -19.34 32.46
N PRO A 224 -4.46 -20.23 32.42
CA PRO A 224 -4.64 -21.64 32.71
C PRO A 224 -5.07 -21.89 34.17
N ILE A 225 -4.52 -21.13 35.11
CA ILE A 225 -4.68 -21.35 36.56
C ILE A 225 -6.01 -20.80 37.05
N HIS A 226 -6.34 -19.58 36.69
CA HIS A 226 -7.52 -18.87 37.20
C HIS A 226 -8.77 -18.99 36.33
N ARG A 227 -8.66 -19.63 35.17
CA ARG A 227 -9.72 -19.73 34.14
C ARG A 227 -10.32 -18.36 33.73
N THR A 228 -9.66 -17.28 34.11
CA THR A 228 -10.01 -15.92 33.69
C THR A 228 -9.53 -15.64 32.27
N ARG A 229 -10.07 -14.62 31.66
CA ARG A 229 -9.62 -14.11 30.34
C ARG A 229 -8.94 -12.78 30.57
N SER A 230 -7.77 -12.62 29.95
CA SER A 230 -7.02 -11.37 29.95
C SER A 230 -6.77 -10.89 28.51
N LEU A 231 -6.71 -9.58 28.32
CA LEU A 231 -6.31 -8.97 27.07
C LEU A 231 -4.80 -8.72 27.12
N LYS A 232 -4.09 -9.21 26.11
CA LYS A 232 -2.63 -9.00 25.97
C LYS A 232 -2.34 -8.32 24.64
N LYS A 233 -1.24 -7.59 24.59
CA LYS A 233 -0.73 -7.05 23.33
C LYS A 233 -0.37 -8.20 22.39
N ILE A 234 -0.64 -8.04 21.12
CA ILE A 234 -0.37 -9.09 20.14
C ILE A 234 1.12 -9.44 20.06
N THR A 235 1.99 -8.46 20.21
CA THR A 235 3.45 -8.62 20.21
C THR A 235 3.96 -9.45 21.39
N ASP A 236 3.23 -9.50 22.51
CA ASP A 236 3.60 -10.29 23.66
C ASP A 236 3.22 -11.78 23.53
N VAL A 237 2.29 -12.05 22.59
CA VAL A 237 1.73 -13.40 22.39
C VAL A 237 2.23 -14.06 21.12
N SER A 238 2.56 -13.26 20.10
CA SER A 238 3.01 -13.75 18.80
C SER A 238 4.44 -13.34 18.50
N ALA A 239 5.31 -14.32 18.30
CA ALA A 239 6.67 -14.11 17.83
C ALA A 239 6.71 -13.56 16.40
N PHE A 240 5.69 -13.85 15.59
CA PHE A 240 5.53 -13.33 14.25
C PHE A 240 5.39 -11.80 14.26
N PHE A 241 4.46 -11.26 15.03
CA PHE A 241 4.26 -9.82 15.14
C PHE A 241 5.39 -9.08 15.87
N SER A 242 6.16 -9.76 16.70
CA SER A 242 7.27 -9.14 17.40
C SER A 242 8.54 -9.00 16.56
N LYS A 243 8.70 -9.81 15.51
CA LYS A 243 9.94 -9.89 14.71
C LYS A 243 9.79 -9.36 13.28
N PHE A 244 8.59 -9.30 12.77
CA PHE A 244 8.35 -8.84 11.41
C PHE A 244 8.36 -7.31 11.34
N SER A 245 9.02 -6.77 10.33
CA SER A 245 9.08 -5.33 10.07
C SER A 245 8.62 -5.02 8.64
N ASP A 246 8.21 -3.80 8.42
CA ASP A 246 7.94 -3.27 7.09
C ASP A 246 9.22 -3.31 6.25
N GLY A 247 9.07 -3.59 4.97
CA GLY A 247 10.15 -3.49 3.99
C GLY A 247 9.85 -2.42 2.95
N THR A 248 10.85 -1.94 2.26
CA THR A 248 10.71 -1.04 1.11
C THR A 248 11.26 -1.71 -0.13
N ILE A 249 10.48 -1.74 -1.20
CA ILE A 249 10.93 -2.23 -2.50
C ILE A 249 11.14 -1.02 -3.40
N THR A 250 12.33 -0.92 -3.98
CA THR A 250 12.71 0.15 -4.90
C THR A 250 13.08 -0.46 -6.24
N HIS A 251 12.41 0.00 -7.29
CA HIS A 251 12.73 -0.33 -8.67
C HIS A 251 13.39 0.84 -9.35
N PHE A 252 14.34 0.53 -10.22
CA PHE A 252 15.08 1.48 -11.03
C PHE A 252 14.73 1.24 -12.49
N TYR A 253 14.52 2.33 -13.23
CA TYR A 253 14.09 2.26 -14.63
C TYR A 253 14.80 3.32 -15.47
N THR A 254 14.69 3.17 -16.78
CA THR A 254 14.91 4.26 -17.72
C THR A 254 13.73 4.38 -18.69
N ARG A 255 13.62 5.51 -19.36
CA ARG A 255 12.59 5.73 -20.38
C ARG A 255 12.80 4.79 -21.57
N PRO A 256 11.73 4.40 -22.28
CA PRO A 256 11.83 3.44 -23.40
C PRO A 256 12.61 3.99 -24.60
N ASP A 257 12.71 5.31 -24.73
CA ASP A 257 13.46 6.00 -25.81
C ASP A 257 14.94 6.20 -25.49
N VAL A 258 15.41 5.79 -24.31
CA VAL A 258 16.82 5.88 -23.88
C VAL A 258 17.52 4.56 -24.18
N THR A 259 18.52 4.61 -25.06
CA THR A 259 19.37 3.46 -25.37
C THR A 259 20.42 3.30 -24.29
N THR A 260 20.48 2.13 -23.66
CA THR A 260 21.56 1.77 -22.73
C THR A 260 22.78 1.31 -23.53
N GLY A 261 23.96 1.81 -23.20
CA GLY A 261 25.21 1.51 -23.92
C GLY A 261 25.65 0.04 -23.92
N ASN A 262 25.00 -0.81 -23.12
CA ASN A 262 25.23 -2.26 -23.06
C ASN A 262 23.96 -3.03 -23.45
N GLN A 263 23.66 -3.15 -24.73
CA GLN A 263 22.74 -4.18 -25.24
C GLN A 263 23.47 -5.53 -25.38
N GLY A 264 24.06 -6.00 -24.29
CA GLY A 264 24.59 -7.35 -24.15
C GLY A 264 23.81 -8.11 -23.10
N SER A 265 22.83 -8.91 -23.53
CA SER A 265 22.21 -10.03 -22.80
C SER A 265 21.80 -9.78 -21.34
N LEU A 266 20.64 -9.13 -21.14
CA LEU A 266 19.79 -9.35 -19.98
C LEU A 266 18.38 -9.73 -20.48
N THR A 267 18.30 -10.79 -21.28
CA THR A 267 17.07 -11.53 -21.54
C THR A 267 17.17 -12.83 -20.77
N GLU A 268 16.59 -12.86 -19.57
CA GLU A 268 15.95 -14.04 -18.98
C GLU A 268 14.82 -13.61 -18.05
#